data_fa7ed0780da83ff0beb38ab9220214e0
#
_entry.id   fa7ed0780da83ff0beb38ab9220214e0
#
_cell.length_a   1.000
_cell.length_b   1.000
_cell.length_c   1.000
_cell.angle_alpha   90.00
_cell.angle_beta   90.00
_cell.angle_gamma   90.00
#
_symmetry.space_group_name_H-M   'P 1'
#
loop_
_entity.id
_entity.type
_entity.pdbx_description
1 polymer ?
#
loop_
_entity_poly.entity_id
_entity_poly.type
_entity_poly.pdbx_seq_one_letter_code
_entity_poly.pdbx_strand_id
1 'polypeptide(L)'
;MKFLARDEVSLLEKKLRREIEKHAAPKFVLYYESRARDYSAAANAIALSIGTFSEAAVLFSFCVSGDGWDEFSARDERWKRYRRWRAANHEDRRLYEAPGHQFEPNEVEHLSKTVEFALELGWDALVAAKPGRQLLFLSHDDRVEVYRGFKGRLLVRQLTGLGYWRRADP
;
A
#
# COMPACT_ATOMS: atom_id res chain seq x y z
N MET A 1 -0.06 14.39 -7.18
CA MET A 1 0.54 13.04 -7.08
C MET A 1 1.69 12.94 -8.07
N LYS A 2 2.80 12.31 -7.66
CA LYS A 2 3.97 12.04 -8.51
C LYS A 2 4.16 10.53 -8.62
N PHE A 3 4.36 10.01 -9.82
CA PHE A 3 4.80 8.64 -10.02
C PHE A 3 6.33 8.56 -9.91
N LEU A 4 6.81 7.66 -9.06
CA LEU A 4 8.22 7.47 -8.79
C LEU A 4 8.82 6.45 -9.77
N ALA A 5 9.94 6.80 -10.39
CA ALA A 5 10.68 5.89 -11.24
C ALA A 5 11.29 4.74 -10.42
N ARG A 6 11.65 3.65 -11.10
CA ARG A 6 12.16 2.43 -10.46
C ARG A 6 13.38 2.64 -9.56
N ASP A 7 14.30 3.48 -9.97
CA ASP A 7 15.49 3.83 -9.19
C ASP A 7 15.13 4.65 -7.94
N GLU A 8 14.20 5.63 -8.05
CA GLU A 8 13.67 6.39 -6.90
C GLU A 8 13.00 5.43 -5.90
N VAL A 9 12.18 4.49 -6.41
CA VAL A 9 11.51 3.47 -5.58
C VAL A 9 12.54 2.58 -4.90
N SER A 10 13.53 2.07 -5.63
CA SER A 10 14.57 1.17 -5.07
C SER A 10 15.34 1.84 -3.94
N LEU A 11 15.66 3.12 -4.09
CA LEU A 11 16.35 3.89 -3.04
C LEU A 11 15.47 4.08 -1.80
N LEU A 12 14.20 4.45 -2.01
CA LEU A 12 13.26 4.69 -0.93
C LEU A 12 12.87 3.38 -0.23
N GLU A 13 12.62 2.32 -0.98
CA GLU A 13 12.31 1.00 -0.45
C GLU A 13 13.45 0.48 0.44
N LYS A 14 14.71 0.55 -0.03
CA LYS A 14 15.87 0.18 0.77
C LYS A 14 15.94 0.94 2.10
N LYS A 15 15.59 2.21 2.09
CA LYS A 15 15.51 3.03 3.32
C LYS A 15 14.39 2.55 4.24
N LEU A 16 13.20 2.31 3.70
CA LEU A 16 12.04 1.87 4.48
C LEU A 16 12.23 0.45 5.05
N ARG A 17 12.81 -0.47 4.28
CA ARG A 17 13.14 -1.82 4.76
C ARG A 17 14.13 -1.79 5.93
N ARG A 18 15.14 -0.92 5.89
CA ARG A 18 16.04 -0.71 7.04
C ARG A 18 15.30 -0.17 8.27
N GLU A 19 14.26 0.65 8.08
CA GLU A 19 13.42 1.07 9.21
C GLU A 19 12.57 -0.08 9.75
N ILE A 20 12.05 -0.96 8.90
CA ILE A 20 11.36 -2.20 9.30
C ILE A 20 12.29 -3.11 10.10
N GLU A 21 13.50 -3.35 9.62
CA GLU A 21 14.50 -4.22 10.25
C GLU A 21 14.91 -3.75 11.66
N LYS A 22 14.80 -2.45 11.95
CA LYS A 22 15.01 -1.93 13.32
C LYS A 22 13.90 -2.32 14.29
N HIS A 23 12.76 -2.76 13.78
CA HIS A 23 11.66 -3.29 14.57
C HIS A 23 11.70 -4.82 14.46
N ALA A 24 11.94 -5.52 15.56
CA ALA A 24 12.03 -6.99 15.57
C ALA A 24 10.77 -7.68 15.05
N ALA A 25 9.60 -7.00 15.15
CA ALA A 25 8.31 -7.47 14.64
C ALA A 25 7.39 -6.26 14.37
N PRO A 26 6.35 -6.43 13.53
CA PRO A 26 5.29 -5.45 13.42
C PRO A 26 4.54 -5.31 14.75
N LYS A 27 4.07 -4.11 15.07
CA LYS A 27 3.24 -3.86 16.26
C LYS A 27 1.91 -4.57 16.20
N PHE A 28 1.37 -4.68 14.99
CA PHE A 28 0.10 -5.35 14.71
C PHE A 28 0.19 -6.04 13.36
N VAL A 29 -0.36 -7.25 13.30
CA VAL A 29 -0.62 -7.97 12.05
C VAL A 29 -2.10 -8.24 11.97
N LEU A 30 -2.74 -7.80 10.92
CA LEU A 30 -4.15 -8.00 10.65
C LEU A 30 -4.27 -8.85 9.40
N TYR A 31 -5.03 -9.92 9.50
CA TYR A 31 -5.33 -10.82 8.40
C TYR A 31 -6.73 -10.56 7.88
N TYR A 32 -6.97 -10.89 6.63
CA TYR A 32 -8.29 -10.83 6.07
C TYR A 32 -8.58 -12.05 5.21
N GLU A 33 -9.82 -12.52 5.23
CA GLU A 33 -10.28 -13.61 4.40
C GLU A 33 -10.92 -13.09 3.11
N SER A 34 -10.77 -13.85 2.01
CA SER A 34 -11.06 -13.38 0.65
C SER A 34 -12.55 -13.21 0.27
N ARG A 35 -13.46 -13.44 1.19
CA ARG A 35 -14.90 -13.43 0.89
C ARG A 35 -15.59 -12.15 1.35
N ALA A 36 -15.99 -11.29 0.48
CA ALA A 36 -16.75 -10.08 0.76
C ALA A 36 -15.95 -8.90 1.36
N ARG A 37 -14.97 -8.40 0.62
CA ARG A 37 -14.12 -7.29 1.09
C ARG A 37 -14.58 -5.96 0.53
N ASP A 38 -14.74 -5.01 1.42
CA ASP A 38 -14.77 -3.62 1.03
C ASP A 38 -13.35 -3.04 1.02
N TYR A 39 -12.63 -3.27 -0.09
CA TYR A 39 -11.26 -2.74 -0.27
C TYR A 39 -11.22 -1.23 -0.23
N SER A 40 -12.27 -0.57 -0.70
CA SER A 40 -12.37 0.89 -0.68
C SER A 40 -12.46 1.42 0.74
N ALA A 41 -13.33 0.83 1.59
CA ALA A 41 -13.42 1.20 2.99
C ALA A 41 -12.13 0.91 3.76
N ALA A 42 -11.47 -0.23 3.48
CA ALA A 42 -10.19 -0.57 4.09
C ALA A 42 -9.07 0.40 3.69
N ALA A 43 -8.97 0.72 2.42
CA ALA A 43 -8.00 1.68 1.90
C ALA A 43 -8.22 3.09 2.49
N ASN A 44 -9.48 3.51 2.59
CA ASN A 44 -9.83 4.78 3.21
C ASN A 44 -9.45 4.80 4.71
N ALA A 45 -9.72 3.72 5.44
CA ALA A 45 -9.31 3.58 6.83
C ALA A 45 -7.78 3.68 6.99
N ILE A 46 -7.01 3.03 6.10
CA ILE A 46 -5.56 3.12 6.06
C ILE A 46 -5.12 4.56 5.79
N ALA A 47 -5.62 5.20 4.75
CA ALA A 47 -5.25 6.56 4.37
C ALA A 47 -5.59 7.57 5.49
N LEU A 48 -6.77 7.48 6.10
CA LEU A 48 -7.18 8.32 7.22
C LEU A 48 -6.35 8.08 8.48
N SER A 49 -5.88 6.84 8.72
CA SER A 49 -5.04 6.53 9.88
C SER A 49 -3.68 7.21 9.82
N ILE A 50 -3.19 7.49 8.62
CA ILE A 50 -1.98 8.26 8.38
C ILE A 50 -2.15 9.69 8.93
N GLY A 51 -3.36 10.23 8.84
CA GLY A 51 -3.68 11.56 9.35
C GLY A 51 -2.99 12.65 8.56
N THR A 52 -2.58 13.72 9.26
CA THR A 52 -1.85 14.81 8.65
C THR A 52 -0.42 14.38 8.32
N PHE A 53 -0.05 14.48 7.07
CA PHE A 53 1.30 14.20 6.58
C PHE A 53 1.80 15.36 5.72
N SER A 54 3.10 15.53 5.63
CA SER A 54 3.73 16.46 4.67
C SER A 54 4.02 15.78 3.33
N GLU A 55 4.18 14.47 3.36
CA GLU A 55 4.42 13.63 2.19
C GLU A 55 4.06 12.18 2.56
N ALA A 56 3.40 11.48 1.65
CA ALA A 56 3.18 10.05 1.77
C ALA A 56 3.64 9.32 0.49
N ALA A 57 3.95 8.03 0.61
CA ALA A 57 4.34 7.20 -0.51
C ALA A 57 3.71 5.81 -0.40
N VAL A 58 3.34 5.25 -1.55
CA VAL A 58 3.00 3.84 -1.73
C VAL A 58 3.97 3.27 -2.75
N LEU A 59 4.75 2.28 -2.34
CA LEU A 59 5.74 1.60 -3.17
C LEU A 59 5.31 0.17 -3.37
N PHE A 60 5.04 -0.22 -4.60
CA PHE A 60 4.77 -1.60 -4.92
C PHE A 60 6.07 -2.40 -4.91
N SER A 61 6.15 -3.34 -3.97
CA SER A 61 7.26 -4.28 -3.90
C SER A 61 6.97 -5.44 -4.82
N PHE A 62 7.87 -5.71 -5.73
CA PHE A 62 7.69 -6.82 -6.66
C PHE A 62 7.96 -8.14 -5.95
N CYS A 63 6.92 -8.92 -5.73
CA CYS A 63 7.05 -10.33 -5.36
C CYS A 63 7.48 -11.18 -6.54
N VAL A 64 7.27 -10.68 -7.75
CA VAL A 64 7.54 -11.40 -8.99
C VAL A 64 8.60 -10.62 -9.76
N SER A 65 9.77 -11.25 -9.93
CA SER A 65 10.83 -10.74 -10.76
C SER A 65 10.39 -10.72 -12.22
N GLY A 66 10.45 -9.54 -12.87
CA GLY A 66 10.46 -9.45 -14.30
C GLY A 66 9.18 -8.92 -14.96
N ASP A 67 9.25 -8.86 -16.26
CA ASP A 67 8.28 -8.24 -17.18
C ASP A 67 6.89 -8.92 -17.23
N GLY A 68 6.70 -10.03 -16.53
CA GLY A 68 5.47 -10.83 -16.52
C GLY A 68 4.24 -10.15 -15.90
N TRP A 69 4.40 -9.04 -15.22
CA TRP A 69 3.29 -8.30 -14.63
C TRP A 69 2.32 -7.76 -15.69
N ASP A 70 2.84 -7.27 -16.80
CA ASP A 70 2.01 -6.71 -17.86
C ASP A 70 1.25 -7.76 -18.66
N GLU A 71 1.81 -8.96 -18.84
CA GLU A 71 1.17 -10.02 -19.62
C GLU A 71 0.13 -10.81 -18.83
N PHE A 72 0.44 -11.22 -17.61
CA PHE A 72 -0.49 -11.99 -16.76
C PHE A 72 -1.71 -11.16 -16.34
N SER A 73 -1.53 -9.87 -16.19
CA SER A 73 -2.56 -8.96 -15.71
C SER A 73 -3.41 -8.34 -16.82
N ALA A 74 -3.02 -8.47 -18.09
CA ALA A 74 -3.68 -7.79 -19.22
C ALA A 74 -5.16 -8.17 -19.40
N ARG A 75 -5.60 -9.34 -18.92
CA ARG A 75 -6.99 -9.81 -18.96
C ARG A 75 -7.80 -9.48 -17.72
N ASP A 76 -7.16 -9.08 -16.61
CA ASP A 76 -7.82 -8.76 -15.35
C ASP A 76 -8.43 -7.34 -15.42
N GLU A 77 -9.75 -7.24 -15.19
CA GLU A 77 -10.46 -5.95 -15.21
C GLU A 77 -9.98 -5.00 -14.11
N ARG A 78 -9.51 -5.52 -12.97
CA ARG A 78 -8.92 -4.73 -11.88
C ARG A 78 -7.63 -4.07 -12.35
N TRP A 79 -6.77 -4.82 -13.06
CA TRP A 79 -5.56 -4.32 -13.68
C TRP A 79 -5.85 -3.24 -14.75
N LYS A 80 -6.84 -3.48 -15.62
CA LYS A 80 -7.27 -2.50 -16.62
C LYS A 80 -7.77 -1.21 -15.96
N ARG A 81 -8.48 -1.32 -14.84
CA ARG A 81 -8.96 -0.17 -14.06
C ARG A 81 -7.78 0.63 -13.50
N TYR A 82 -6.77 -0.04 -12.93
CA TYR A 82 -5.55 0.60 -12.45
C TYR A 82 -4.77 1.30 -13.57
N ARG A 83 -4.61 0.66 -14.73
CA ARG A 83 -3.95 1.27 -15.91
C ARG A 83 -4.69 2.51 -16.38
N ARG A 84 -6.02 2.45 -16.51
CA ARG A 84 -6.84 3.63 -16.86
C ARG A 84 -6.68 4.76 -15.85
N TRP A 85 -6.62 4.42 -14.56
CA TRP A 85 -6.40 5.41 -13.52
C TRP A 85 -5.00 6.05 -13.61
N ARG A 86 -3.96 5.28 -13.89
CA ARG A 86 -2.60 5.82 -14.16
C ARG A 86 -2.62 6.79 -15.34
N ALA A 87 -3.16 6.37 -16.48
CA ALA A 87 -3.26 7.19 -17.69
C ALA A 87 -4.05 8.48 -17.45
N ALA A 88 -5.15 8.43 -16.71
CA ALA A 88 -5.90 9.61 -16.30
C ALA A 88 -5.11 10.58 -15.39
N ASN A 89 -4.04 10.09 -14.77
CA ASN A 89 -3.09 10.87 -13.97
C ASN A 89 -1.76 11.10 -14.72
N HIS A 90 -1.78 11.04 -16.05
CA HIS A 90 -0.65 11.33 -16.93
C HIS A 90 0.56 10.39 -16.75
N GLU A 91 0.31 9.11 -16.44
CA GLU A 91 1.34 8.09 -16.32
C GLU A 91 1.16 6.97 -17.34
N ASP A 92 1.96 7.01 -18.38
CA ASP A 92 1.93 6.04 -19.47
C ASP A 92 3.07 5.00 -19.41
N ARG A 93 4.05 5.20 -18.54
CA ARG A 93 5.14 4.23 -18.33
C ARG A 93 4.59 2.91 -17.81
N ARG A 94 5.27 1.82 -18.11
CA ARG A 94 4.91 0.51 -17.56
C ARG A 94 5.04 0.50 -16.04
N LEU A 95 4.33 -0.41 -15.37
CA LEU A 95 4.36 -0.46 -13.90
C LEU A 95 5.76 -0.68 -13.34
N TYR A 96 6.56 -1.55 -13.98
CA TYR A 96 7.93 -1.80 -13.51
C TYR A 96 8.89 -0.60 -13.71
N GLU A 97 8.55 0.33 -14.60
CA GLU A 97 9.32 1.56 -14.81
C GLU A 97 8.98 2.64 -13.78
N ALA A 98 7.72 2.65 -13.31
CA ALA A 98 7.23 3.58 -12.31
C ALA A 98 6.32 2.88 -11.28
N PRO A 99 6.91 2.06 -10.39
CA PRO A 99 6.15 1.25 -9.43
C PRO A 99 5.75 1.98 -8.16
N GLY A 100 6.10 3.23 -8.00
CA GLY A 100 5.82 4.01 -6.79
C GLY A 100 4.97 5.24 -7.04
N HIS A 101 4.31 5.67 -5.97
CA HIS A 101 3.43 6.83 -5.94
C HIS A 101 3.78 7.69 -4.73
N GLN A 102 3.92 8.98 -4.95
CA GLN A 102 4.18 9.97 -3.91
C GLN A 102 3.04 10.98 -3.88
N PHE A 103 2.61 11.36 -2.69
CA PHE A 103 1.42 12.17 -2.46
C PHE A 103 1.76 13.37 -1.59
N GLU A 104 1.15 14.50 -1.92
CA GLU A 104 1.10 15.71 -1.10
C GLU A 104 -0.07 15.68 -0.10
N PRO A 105 -0.10 16.57 0.89
CA PRO A 105 -1.11 16.54 1.97
C PRO A 105 -2.57 16.57 1.51
N ASN A 106 -2.84 17.22 0.39
CA ASN A 106 -4.19 17.36 -0.19
C ASN A 106 -4.60 16.19 -1.09
N GLU A 107 -3.76 15.18 -1.24
CA GLU A 107 -3.97 14.06 -2.16
C GLU A 107 -4.37 12.75 -1.44
N VAL A 108 -5.07 12.86 -0.32
CA VAL A 108 -5.53 11.70 0.49
C VAL A 108 -6.41 10.74 -0.33
N GLU A 109 -7.22 11.28 -1.24
CA GLU A 109 -8.06 10.44 -2.10
C GLU A 109 -7.23 9.60 -3.08
N HIS A 110 -6.19 10.18 -3.68
CA HIS A 110 -5.26 9.45 -4.54
C HIS A 110 -4.47 8.39 -3.74
N LEU A 111 -4.04 8.73 -2.53
CA LEU A 111 -3.39 7.79 -1.61
C LEU A 111 -4.33 6.61 -1.30
N SER A 112 -5.57 6.90 -0.91
CA SER A 112 -6.59 5.87 -0.65
C SER A 112 -6.81 4.99 -1.87
N LYS A 113 -6.97 5.58 -3.05
CA LYS A 113 -7.18 4.84 -4.29
C LYS A 113 -6.00 3.94 -4.67
N THR A 114 -4.78 4.39 -4.43
CA THR A 114 -3.58 3.57 -4.68
C THR A 114 -3.50 2.38 -3.71
N VAL A 115 -3.83 2.59 -2.44
CA VAL A 115 -3.92 1.52 -1.44
C VAL A 115 -5.04 0.52 -1.79
N GLU A 116 -6.19 1.01 -2.27
CA GLU A 116 -7.29 0.15 -2.75
C GLU A 116 -6.82 -0.78 -3.86
N PHE A 117 -6.09 -0.26 -4.85
CA PHE A 117 -5.52 -1.09 -5.92
C PHE A 117 -4.54 -2.14 -5.38
N ALA A 118 -3.67 -1.78 -4.44
CA ALA A 118 -2.76 -2.74 -3.84
C ALA A 118 -3.50 -3.90 -3.16
N LEU A 119 -4.52 -3.58 -2.37
CA LEU A 119 -5.35 -4.58 -1.67
C LEU A 119 -6.15 -5.45 -2.65
N GLU A 120 -6.79 -4.82 -3.64
CA GLU A 120 -7.65 -5.51 -4.59
C GLU A 120 -6.87 -6.43 -5.53
N LEU A 121 -5.69 -6.02 -5.94
CA LEU A 121 -4.81 -6.79 -6.82
C LEU A 121 -3.93 -7.80 -6.06
N GLY A 122 -3.95 -7.74 -4.72
CA GLY A 122 -3.12 -8.60 -3.88
C GLY A 122 -1.63 -8.33 -4.09
N TRP A 123 -1.24 -7.06 -4.14
CA TRP A 123 0.15 -6.67 -4.34
C TRP A 123 0.84 -6.35 -3.02
N ASP A 124 2.08 -6.77 -2.90
CA ASP A 124 2.94 -6.27 -1.83
C ASP A 124 3.18 -4.78 -2.01
N ALA A 125 2.91 -4.02 -0.96
CA ALA A 125 3.15 -2.59 -0.98
C ALA A 125 3.64 -2.06 0.36
N LEU A 126 4.63 -1.17 0.31
CA LEU A 126 5.04 -0.36 1.45
C LEU A 126 4.29 0.97 1.41
N VAL A 127 3.60 1.29 2.50
CA VAL A 127 2.91 2.57 2.69
C VAL A 127 3.63 3.33 3.79
N ALA A 128 4.16 4.50 3.45
CA ALA A 128 4.91 5.34 4.38
C ALA A 128 4.45 6.79 4.33
N ALA A 129 4.55 7.50 5.46
CA ALA A 129 4.25 8.92 5.53
C ALA A 129 5.25 9.68 6.39
N LYS A 130 5.52 10.94 6.02
CA LYS A 130 6.36 11.88 6.80
C LYS A 130 5.48 12.80 7.67
N PRO A 131 6.00 13.21 8.78
CA PRO A 131 7.36 13.09 9.30
C PRO A 131 7.66 11.71 9.92
N GLY A 132 7.81 10.69 9.07
CA GLY A 132 8.45 9.41 9.35
C GLY A 132 7.83 8.51 10.42
N ARG A 133 6.50 8.60 10.63
CA ARG A 133 5.88 8.00 11.81
C ARG A 133 4.84 6.93 11.51
N GLN A 134 4.54 6.70 10.24
CA GLN A 134 3.67 5.61 9.86
C GLN A 134 4.35 4.76 8.80
N LEU A 135 4.41 3.48 9.04
CA LEU A 135 4.96 2.51 8.13
C LEU A 135 4.10 1.26 8.21
N LEU A 136 3.51 0.92 7.08
CA LEU A 136 2.65 -0.23 6.89
C LEU A 136 3.22 -1.08 5.76
N PHE A 137 3.02 -2.38 5.84
CA PHE A 137 3.23 -3.28 4.73
C PHE A 137 1.92 -4.01 4.42
N LEU A 138 1.51 -3.93 3.17
CA LEU A 138 0.41 -4.70 2.62
C LEU A 138 1.02 -5.92 1.95
N SER A 139 0.59 -7.11 2.35
CA SER A 139 1.14 -8.36 1.82
C SER A 139 0.15 -9.06 0.89
N HIS A 140 0.66 -9.64 -0.18
CA HIS A 140 -0.10 -10.55 -1.04
C HIS A 140 -0.65 -11.78 -0.29
N ASP A 141 -0.10 -12.09 0.90
CA ASP A 141 -0.60 -13.14 1.80
C ASP A 141 -1.83 -12.69 2.61
N ASP A 142 -2.58 -11.75 2.12
CA ASP A 142 -3.82 -11.27 2.74
C ASP A 142 -3.62 -10.70 4.16
N ARG A 143 -2.55 -9.92 4.37
CA ARG A 143 -2.29 -9.30 5.67
C ARG A 143 -1.83 -7.84 5.56
N VAL A 144 -2.15 -7.09 6.61
CA VAL A 144 -1.68 -5.72 6.84
C VAL A 144 -0.78 -5.72 8.06
N GLU A 145 0.47 -5.34 7.89
CA GLU A 145 1.47 -5.27 8.95
C GLU A 145 1.72 -3.80 9.32
N VAL A 146 1.53 -3.46 10.58
CA VAL A 146 1.73 -2.10 11.10
C VAL A 146 3.01 -2.05 11.91
N TYR A 147 4.03 -1.39 11.40
CA TYR A 147 5.33 -1.27 12.07
C TYR A 147 5.42 -0.04 12.96
N ARG A 148 4.93 1.09 12.48
CA ARG A 148 5.06 2.36 13.20
C ARG A 148 3.83 3.23 12.96
N GLY A 149 3.44 3.98 13.99
CA GLY A 149 2.36 4.96 13.89
C GLY A 149 1.56 5.09 15.17
N PHE A 150 1.18 6.31 15.50
CA PHE A 150 0.45 6.58 16.76
C PHE A 150 -1.06 6.28 16.65
N LYS A 151 -1.62 6.29 15.46
CA LYS A 151 -3.03 5.95 15.21
C LYS A 151 -3.27 4.45 14.95
N GLY A 152 -2.27 3.61 15.20
CA GLY A 152 -2.36 2.17 14.95
C GLY A 152 -3.54 1.49 15.62
N ARG A 153 -3.91 1.91 16.85
CA ARG A 153 -5.11 1.37 17.53
C ARG A 153 -6.41 1.74 16.82
N LEU A 154 -6.50 2.95 16.29
CA LEU A 154 -7.66 3.39 15.52
C LEU A 154 -7.77 2.58 14.22
N LEU A 155 -6.66 2.42 13.49
CA LEU A 155 -6.61 1.61 12.27
C LEU A 155 -7.03 0.17 12.56
N VAL A 156 -6.47 -0.46 13.60
CA VAL A 156 -6.85 -1.82 13.99
C VAL A 156 -8.35 -1.91 14.25
N ARG A 157 -8.93 -0.98 15.00
CA ARG A 157 -10.39 -0.95 15.28
C ARG A 157 -11.21 -0.81 14.01
N GLN A 158 -10.81 0.09 13.08
CA GLN A 158 -11.52 0.30 11.83
C GLN A 158 -11.46 -0.94 10.94
N LEU A 159 -10.28 -1.52 10.75
CA LEU A 159 -10.10 -2.71 9.93
C LEU A 159 -10.81 -3.93 10.55
N THR A 160 -10.79 -4.08 11.87
CA THR A 160 -11.55 -5.16 12.54
C THR A 160 -13.06 -5.01 12.30
N GLY A 161 -13.58 -3.78 12.29
CA GLY A 161 -14.97 -3.51 11.92
C GLY A 161 -15.32 -3.87 10.46
N LEU A 162 -14.32 -3.98 9.59
CA LEU A 162 -14.44 -4.40 8.20
C LEU A 162 -14.14 -5.89 7.96
N GLY A 163 -14.04 -6.69 9.04
CA GLY A 163 -13.80 -8.13 8.95
C GLY A 163 -12.32 -8.54 8.93
N TYR A 164 -11.40 -7.61 9.14
CA TYR A 164 -10.01 -7.98 9.40
C TYR A 164 -9.90 -8.50 10.85
N TRP A 165 -9.06 -9.48 11.07
CA TRP A 165 -8.87 -10.05 12.38
C TRP A 165 -7.38 -10.11 12.77
N ARG A 166 -7.12 -10.01 14.05
CA ARG A 166 -5.79 -10.16 14.61
C ARG A 166 -5.57 -11.61 14.99
N ARG A 167 -4.48 -12.21 14.51
CA ARG A 167 -4.08 -13.53 15.01
C ARG A 167 -3.77 -13.37 16.51
N ALA A 168 -4.36 -14.19 17.34
CA ALA A 168 -3.92 -14.29 18.73
C ALA A 168 -2.45 -14.75 18.70
N ASP A 169 -1.60 -14.02 19.42
CA ASP A 169 -0.23 -14.48 19.62
C ASP A 169 -0.30 -15.88 20.25
N PRO A 170 0.50 -16.85 19.78
CA PRO A 170 0.52 -18.20 20.31
C PRO A 170 0.97 -18.21 21.76
#